data_2f32eb1db183f00c5ad5700d632e0ef2
#
_entry.id   2f32eb1db183f00c5ad5700d632e0ef2
#
_cell.length_a   1.000
_cell.length_b   1.000
_cell.length_c   1.000
_cell.angle_alpha   90.00
_cell.angle_beta   90.00
_cell.angle_gamma   90.00
#
_symmetry.space_group_name_H-M   'P 1'
#
loop_
_entity.id
_entity.type
_entity.pdbx_description
1 polymer ?
#
loop_
_entity_poly.entity_id
_entity_poly.type
_entity_poly.pdbx_seq_one_letter_code
_entity_poly.pdbx_strand_id
1 'polypeptide(L)'
;MEVAIALREQPEIRELFEVLEGNGLKKERQEVESLVNYLEGMESQFGEVIKELKEVRGQLEQIQDRGIKATAARLLDSAEGKVQEIGTQIAFVKTNLVRSAKNAVHDFKEKGVDALRRAVSAMKIPAALSALKESLHSGMESMERNAAKIGIVGGELNRAAQHTKNAGRALIGRRIKEPAEP
;
A
#
# COMPACT_ATOMS: atom_id res chain seq x y z
N MET A 1 20.98 -8.78 -0.04
CA MET A 1 19.62 -8.26 0.21
C MET A 1 19.78 -7.05 1.11
N GLU A 2 19.57 -5.88 0.56
CA GLU A 2 19.54 -4.64 1.35
C GLU A 2 18.29 -4.73 2.24
N VAL A 3 18.48 -4.76 3.56
CA VAL A 3 17.36 -4.71 4.50
C VAL A 3 16.75 -3.33 4.30
N ALA A 4 15.54 -3.26 3.76
CA ALA A 4 14.84 -2.00 3.61
C ALA A 4 14.66 -1.39 5.01
N ILE A 5 15.38 -0.31 5.27
CA ILE A 5 15.27 0.44 6.53
C ILE A 5 13.84 0.95 6.61
N ALA A 6 13.16 0.73 7.74
CA ALA A 6 11.82 1.26 7.97
C ALA A 6 11.81 2.78 7.72
N LEU A 7 10.73 3.31 7.16
CA LEU A 7 10.64 4.72 6.78
C LEU A 7 10.90 5.65 7.98
N ARG A 8 10.43 5.26 9.16
CA ARG A 8 10.66 5.97 10.43
C ARG A 8 12.14 6.03 10.83
N GLU A 9 12.92 5.01 10.47
CA GLU A 9 14.35 4.89 10.80
C GLU A 9 15.25 5.63 9.81
N GLN A 10 14.70 6.17 8.74
CA GLN A 10 15.46 6.97 7.79
C GLN A 10 15.94 8.27 8.44
N PRO A 11 17.24 8.64 8.28
CA PRO A 11 17.83 9.80 8.95
C PRO A 11 17.04 11.09 8.75
N GLU A 12 16.53 11.33 7.55
CA GLU A 12 15.81 12.54 7.19
C GLU A 12 14.47 12.64 7.90
N ILE A 13 13.78 11.51 8.09
CA ILE A 13 12.49 11.45 8.80
C ILE A 13 12.70 11.62 10.30
N ARG A 14 13.73 10.98 10.86
CA ARG A 14 14.08 11.13 12.28
C ARG A 14 14.45 12.57 12.60
N GLU A 15 15.32 13.16 11.82
CA GLU A 15 15.75 14.56 12.00
C GLU A 15 14.56 15.53 11.90
N LEU A 16 13.64 15.30 10.96
CA LEU A 16 12.40 16.08 10.87
C LEU A 16 11.57 15.97 12.15
N PHE A 17 11.39 14.77 12.68
CA PHE A 17 10.63 14.57 13.92
C PHE A 17 11.28 15.27 15.12
N GLU A 18 12.61 15.18 15.26
CA GLU A 18 13.37 15.84 16.32
C GLU A 18 13.20 17.37 16.25
N VAL A 19 13.32 17.94 15.05
CA VAL A 19 13.18 19.38 14.83
C VAL A 19 11.75 19.86 15.10
N LEU A 20 10.73 19.11 14.64
CA LEU A 20 9.32 19.44 14.89
C LEU A 20 8.99 19.40 16.39
N GLU A 21 9.47 18.36 17.10
CA GLU A 21 9.25 18.21 18.53
C GLU A 21 9.95 19.28 19.33
N GLY A 22 11.22 19.55 19.06
CA GLY A 22 12.03 20.56 19.73
C GLY A 22 11.48 22.00 19.56
N ASN A 23 10.69 22.25 18.53
CA ASN A 23 10.06 23.55 18.27
C ASN A 23 8.57 23.59 18.60
N GLY A 24 8.02 22.56 19.28
CA GLY A 24 6.64 22.53 19.74
C GLY A 24 5.59 22.39 18.61
N LEU A 25 6.00 22.00 17.40
CA LEU A 25 5.13 21.81 16.23
C LEU A 25 4.43 20.46 16.28
N LYS A 26 3.63 20.23 17.33
CA LYS A 26 2.97 18.94 17.62
C LYS A 26 1.99 18.51 16.55
N LYS A 27 1.24 19.45 15.98
CA LYS A 27 0.26 19.17 14.93
C LYS A 27 0.95 18.68 13.66
N GLU A 28 1.95 19.41 13.23
CA GLU A 28 2.74 19.10 12.02
C GLU A 28 3.46 17.75 12.21
N ARG A 29 4.02 17.49 13.39
CA ARG A 29 4.62 16.20 13.73
C ARG A 29 3.61 15.06 13.61
N GLN A 30 2.41 15.23 14.16
CA GLN A 30 1.35 14.21 14.12
C GLN A 30 0.86 13.93 12.68
N GLU A 31 0.79 14.94 11.84
CA GLU A 31 0.44 14.78 10.42
C GLU A 31 1.48 13.93 9.69
N VAL A 32 2.77 14.25 9.85
CA VAL A 32 3.88 13.47 9.25
C VAL A 32 3.89 12.05 9.79
N GLU A 33 3.74 11.87 11.11
CA GLU A 33 3.72 10.56 11.76
C GLU A 33 2.55 9.69 11.27
N SER A 34 1.39 10.29 11.05
CA SER A 34 0.22 9.58 10.51
C SER A 34 0.49 9.03 9.10
N LEU A 35 1.18 9.79 8.25
CA LEU A 35 1.56 9.32 6.91
C LEU A 35 2.63 8.22 6.99
N VAL A 36 3.66 8.40 7.82
CA VAL A 36 4.72 7.40 8.01
C VAL A 36 4.13 6.08 8.47
N ASN A 37 3.30 6.09 9.53
CA ASN A 37 2.64 4.90 10.06
C ASN A 37 1.76 4.21 9.02
N TYR A 38 1.04 5.01 8.23
CA TYR A 38 0.18 4.47 7.18
C TYR A 38 0.99 3.77 6.09
N LEU A 39 2.09 4.38 5.64
CA LEU A 39 2.98 3.81 4.62
C LEU A 39 3.68 2.55 5.11
N GLU A 40 4.16 2.51 6.36
CA GLU A 40 4.78 1.33 6.97
C GLU A 40 3.77 0.17 7.12
N GLY A 41 2.54 0.48 7.56
CA GLY A 41 1.47 -0.50 7.65
C GLY A 41 1.13 -1.13 6.29
N MET A 42 1.16 -0.32 5.23
CA MET A 42 0.91 -0.80 3.88
C MET A 42 2.00 -1.75 3.37
N GLU A 43 3.27 -1.52 3.69
CA GLU A 43 4.36 -2.43 3.28
C GLU A 43 4.17 -3.84 3.85
N SER A 44 3.76 -3.95 5.11
CA SER A 44 3.43 -5.24 5.72
C SER A 44 2.27 -5.94 4.99
N GLN A 45 1.22 -5.18 4.66
CA GLN A 45 0.03 -5.71 3.98
C GLN A 45 0.33 -6.15 2.55
N PHE A 46 1.26 -5.47 1.85
CA PHE A 46 1.67 -5.85 0.50
C PHE A 46 2.26 -7.25 0.43
N GLY A 47 2.99 -7.69 1.45
CA GLY A 47 3.51 -9.06 1.55
C GLY A 47 2.38 -10.09 1.53
N GLU A 48 1.29 -9.84 2.26
CA GLU A 48 0.11 -10.71 2.28
C GLU A 48 -0.63 -10.73 0.94
N VAL A 49 -0.79 -9.55 0.31
CA VAL A 49 -1.41 -9.45 -1.02
C VAL A 49 -0.67 -10.27 -2.06
N ILE A 50 0.66 -10.14 -2.11
CA ILE A 50 1.50 -10.89 -3.05
C ILE A 50 1.41 -12.40 -2.79
N LYS A 51 1.36 -12.82 -1.52
CA LYS A 51 1.18 -14.23 -1.15
C LYS A 51 -0.16 -14.77 -1.66
N GLU A 52 -1.26 -14.05 -1.40
CA GLU A 52 -2.60 -14.46 -1.85
C GLU A 52 -2.69 -14.57 -3.39
N LEU A 53 -2.08 -13.65 -4.13
CA LEU A 53 -2.07 -13.70 -5.59
C LEU A 53 -1.22 -14.87 -6.13
N LYS A 54 -0.10 -15.21 -5.46
CA LYS A 54 0.67 -16.42 -5.80
C LYS A 54 -0.11 -17.70 -5.58
N GLU A 55 -0.91 -17.79 -4.51
CA GLU A 55 -1.80 -18.93 -4.27
C GLU A 55 -2.86 -19.05 -5.39
N VAL A 56 -3.44 -17.93 -5.82
CA VAL A 56 -4.35 -17.92 -6.98
C VAL A 56 -3.66 -18.48 -8.21
N ARG A 57 -2.44 -18.03 -8.51
CA ARG A 57 -1.67 -18.48 -9.68
C ARG A 57 -1.38 -19.99 -9.61
N GLY A 58 -0.96 -20.50 -8.45
CA GLY A 58 -0.74 -21.92 -8.24
C GLY A 58 -1.97 -22.79 -8.47
N GLN A 59 -3.14 -22.30 -8.04
CA GLN A 59 -4.42 -22.99 -8.25
C GLN A 59 -4.85 -22.96 -9.72
N LEU A 60 -4.59 -21.87 -10.44
CA LEU A 60 -4.89 -21.79 -11.88
C LEU A 60 -4.08 -22.79 -12.70
N GLU A 61 -2.86 -23.13 -12.26
CA GLU A 61 -2.04 -24.11 -12.95
C GLU A 61 -2.66 -25.51 -12.94
N GLN A 62 -3.43 -25.86 -11.91
CA GLN A 62 -4.09 -27.16 -11.71
C GLN A 62 -5.36 -27.33 -12.57
N ILE A 63 -5.87 -26.25 -13.17
CA ILE A 63 -7.09 -26.28 -13.97
C ILE A 63 -6.84 -26.90 -15.33
N GLN A 64 -7.60 -27.94 -15.67
CA GLN A 64 -7.51 -28.65 -16.94
C GLN A 64 -8.29 -27.96 -18.07
N ASP A 65 -9.42 -27.31 -17.77
CA ASP A 65 -10.19 -26.56 -18.76
C ASP A 65 -9.45 -25.31 -19.22
N ARG A 66 -9.05 -25.32 -20.49
CA ARG A 66 -8.25 -24.22 -21.10
C ARG A 66 -9.02 -22.89 -21.16
N GLY A 67 -10.34 -22.92 -21.35
CA GLY A 67 -11.17 -21.73 -21.43
C GLY A 67 -11.31 -21.04 -20.09
N ILE A 68 -11.58 -21.83 -19.06
CA ILE A 68 -11.65 -21.40 -17.66
C ILE A 68 -10.29 -20.84 -17.21
N LYS A 69 -9.21 -21.59 -17.45
CA LYS A 69 -7.85 -21.18 -17.11
C LYS A 69 -7.48 -19.84 -17.75
N ALA A 70 -7.74 -19.66 -19.06
CA ALA A 70 -7.43 -18.44 -19.76
C ALA A 70 -8.23 -17.22 -19.25
N THR A 71 -9.49 -17.43 -18.86
CA THR A 71 -10.32 -16.36 -18.31
C THR A 71 -9.85 -15.96 -16.91
N ALA A 72 -9.58 -16.92 -16.05
CA ALA A 72 -9.10 -16.67 -14.70
C ALA A 72 -7.69 -16.05 -14.70
N ALA A 73 -6.79 -16.48 -15.61
CA ALA A 73 -5.48 -15.87 -15.78
C ALA A 73 -5.58 -14.38 -16.13
N ARG A 74 -6.45 -13.98 -17.06
CA ARG A 74 -6.66 -12.55 -17.38
C ARG A 74 -7.16 -11.73 -16.20
N LEU A 75 -8.02 -12.32 -15.37
CA LEU A 75 -8.52 -11.65 -14.17
C LEU A 75 -7.43 -11.51 -13.11
N LEU A 76 -6.56 -12.51 -12.98
CA LEU A 76 -5.39 -12.48 -12.11
C LEU A 76 -4.38 -11.42 -12.58
N ASP A 77 -4.04 -11.40 -13.86
CA ASP A 77 -3.11 -10.41 -14.44
C ASP A 77 -3.64 -8.98 -14.22
N SER A 78 -4.95 -8.77 -14.34
CA SER A 78 -5.60 -7.48 -14.00
C SER A 78 -5.44 -7.11 -12.51
N ALA A 79 -5.59 -8.08 -11.61
CA ALA A 79 -5.40 -7.86 -10.19
C ALA A 79 -3.93 -7.55 -9.84
N GLU A 80 -2.99 -8.31 -10.40
CA GLU A 80 -1.55 -8.09 -10.23
C GLU A 80 -1.13 -6.70 -10.77
N GLY A 81 -1.62 -6.30 -11.94
CA GLY A 81 -1.37 -4.98 -12.49
C GLY A 81 -1.86 -3.85 -11.58
N LYS A 82 -3.03 -4.03 -10.95
CA LYS A 82 -3.55 -3.05 -9.98
C LYS A 82 -2.72 -2.97 -8.70
N VAL A 83 -2.25 -4.11 -8.19
CA VAL A 83 -1.33 -4.16 -7.04
C VAL A 83 -0.03 -3.45 -7.36
N GLN A 84 0.54 -3.69 -8.55
CA GLN A 84 1.78 -3.04 -8.99
C GLN A 84 1.61 -1.52 -9.11
N GLU A 85 0.49 -1.04 -9.66
CA GLU A 85 0.17 0.39 -9.74
C GLU A 85 0.16 1.03 -8.34
N ILE A 86 -0.55 0.42 -7.39
CA ILE A 86 -0.62 0.89 -5.99
C ILE A 86 0.77 0.88 -5.34
N GLY A 87 1.54 -0.20 -5.54
CA GLY A 87 2.92 -0.31 -5.03
C GLY A 87 3.82 0.82 -5.55
N THR A 88 3.68 1.17 -6.82
CA THR A 88 4.42 2.29 -7.43
C THR A 88 4.00 3.64 -6.81
N GLN A 89 2.72 3.85 -6.55
CA GLN A 89 2.24 5.07 -5.89
C GLN A 89 2.79 5.20 -4.47
N ILE A 90 2.81 4.10 -3.70
CA ILE A 90 3.37 4.09 -2.34
C ILE A 90 4.86 4.44 -2.38
N ALA A 91 5.64 3.79 -3.26
CA ALA A 91 7.07 4.07 -3.41
C ALA A 91 7.33 5.54 -3.79
N PHE A 92 6.50 6.11 -4.67
CA PHE A 92 6.57 7.51 -5.04
C PHE A 92 6.30 8.45 -3.85
N VAL A 93 5.25 8.17 -3.07
CA VAL A 93 4.91 8.97 -1.87
C VAL A 93 6.03 8.87 -0.83
N LYS A 94 6.59 7.67 -0.58
CA LYS A 94 7.73 7.47 0.34
C LYS A 94 8.93 8.30 -0.08
N THR A 95 9.34 8.20 -1.35
CA THR A 95 10.49 8.93 -1.88
C THR A 95 10.30 10.44 -1.77
N ASN A 96 9.10 10.93 -2.07
CA ASN A 96 8.79 12.35 -1.95
C ASN A 96 8.76 12.81 -0.49
N LEU A 97 8.24 11.99 0.43
CA LEU A 97 8.23 12.31 1.85
C LEU A 97 9.65 12.48 2.40
N VAL A 98 10.55 11.54 2.11
CA VAL A 98 11.96 11.60 2.52
C VAL A 98 12.64 12.85 1.96
N ARG A 99 12.46 13.13 0.66
CA ARG A 99 13.02 14.33 0.03
C ARG A 99 12.48 15.61 0.66
N SER A 100 11.18 15.65 0.91
CA SER A 100 10.53 16.82 1.52
C SER A 100 10.95 17.00 2.97
N ALA A 101 11.16 15.92 3.73
CA ALA A 101 11.69 15.97 5.08
C ALA A 101 13.09 16.59 5.10
N LYS A 102 13.98 16.13 4.23
CA LYS A 102 15.32 16.70 4.07
C LYS A 102 15.30 18.20 3.77
N ASN A 103 14.44 18.61 2.82
CA ASN A 103 14.29 20.01 2.44
C ASN A 103 13.71 20.86 3.60
N ALA A 104 12.74 20.34 4.33
CA ALA A 104 12.14 21.04 5.47
C ALA A 104 13.16 21.29 6.60
N VAL A 105 14.00 20.31 6.90
CA VAL A 105 15.08 20.44 7.88
C VAL A 105 16.14 21.43 7.40
N HIS A 106 16.49 21.39 6.12
CA HIS A 106 17.42 22.38 5.54
C HIS A 106 16.86 23.80 5.63
N ASP A 107 15.61 24.02 5.21
CA ASP A 107 14.95 25.32 5.30
C ASP A 107 14.82 25.83 6.75
N PHE A 108 14.62 24.91 7.70
CA PHE A 108 14.63 25.25 9.12
C PHE A 108 16.00 25.79 9.58
N LYS A 109 17.09 25.12 9.21
CA LYS A 109 18.46 25.53 9.56
C LYS A 109 18.83 26.91 8.99
N GLU A 110 18.32 27.21 7.80
CA GLU A 110 18.62 28.48 7.11
C GLU A 110 17.67 29.63 7.50
N LYS A 111 16.37 29.34 7.72
CA LYS A 111 15.31 30.35 7.78
C LYS A 111 14.42 30.25 9.03
N GLY A 112 14.69 29.28 9.92
CA GLY A 112 13.98 29.11 11.19
C GLY A 112 12.60 28.44 11.12
N VAL A 113 11.88 28.51 12.24
CA VAL A 113 10.63 27.74 12.50
C VAL A 113 9.50 28.01 11.51
N ASP A 114 9.35 29.25 11.05
CA ASP A 114 8.27 29.59 10.10
C ASP A 114 8.51 28.95 8.71
N ALA A 115 9.76 28.80 8.31
CA ALA A 115 10.10 28.07 7.09
C ALA A 115 9.79 26.56 7.23
N LEU A 116 10.11 25.96 8.38
CA LEU A 116 9.77 24.58 8.69
C LEU A 116 8.25 24.35 8.60
N ARG A 117 7.44 25.19 9.25
CA ARG A 117 5.98 25.08 9.22
C ARG A 117 5.44 25.18 7.79
N ARG A 118 5.91 26.13 6.99
CA ARG A 118 5.53 26.26 5.58
C ARG A 118 5.94 25.03 4.76
N ALA A 119 7.16 24.51 4.98
CA ALA A 119 7.66 23.34 4.28
C ALA A 119 6.81 22.11 4.57
N VAL A 120 6.44 21.84 5.84
CA VAL A 120 5.58 20.71 6.20
C VAL A 120 4.18 20.89 5.61
N SER A 121 3.60 22.08 5.68
CA SER A 121 2.30 22.36 5.04
C SER A 121 2.33 22.15 3.53
N ALA A 122 3.45 22.44 2.88
CA ALA A 122 3.64 22.23 1.45
C ALA A 122 3.74 20.74 1.05
N MET A 123 4.03 19.83 2.00
CA MET A 123 4.02 18.39 1.76
C MET A 123 2.64 17.83 1.42
N LYS A 124 1.57 18.59 1.71
CA LYS A 124 0.17 18.20 1.44
C LYS A 124 -0.18 16.80 1.98
N ILE A 125 0.30 16.47 3.17
CA ILE A 125 0.19 15.14 3.79
C ILE A 125 -1.27 14.63 3.83
N PRO A 126 -2.30 15.44 4.23
CA PRO A 126 -3.67 14.96 4.22
C PRO A 126 -4.17 14.56 2.82
N ALA A 127 -3.76 15.30 1.78
CA ALA A 127 -4.13 14.98 0.40
C ALA A 127 -3.45 13.68 -0.08
N ALA A 128 -2.19 13.48 0.26
CA ALA A 128 -1.46 12.24 -0.04
C ALA A 128 -2.10 11.02 0.64
N LEU A 129 -2.49 11.14 1.91
CA LEU A 129 -3.21 10.09 2.64
C LEU A 129 -4.57 9.78 2.00
N SER A 130 -5.33 10.79 1.61
CA SER A 130 -6.63 10.59 0.96
C SER A 130 -6.49 9.90 -0.38
N ALA A 131 -5.54 10.32 -1.22
CA ALA A 131 -5.27 9.69 -2.51
C ALA A 131 -4.86 8.23 -2.39
N LEU A 132 -3.99 7.90 -1.42
CA LEU A 132 -3.60 6.52 -1.14
C LEU A 132 -4.78 5.67 -0.68
N LYS A 133 -5.62 6.18 0.23
CA LYS A 133 -6.82 5.47 0.71
C LYS A 133 -7.81 5.20 -0.42
N GLU A 134 -8.03 6.16 -1.29
CA GLU A 134 -8.91 6.02 -2.45
C GLU A 134 -8.37 4.99 -3.45
N SER A 135 -7.07 5.03 -3.74
CA SER A 135 -6.41 4.04 -4.60
C SER A 135 -6.52 2.62 -4.05
N LEU A 136 -6.32 2.43 -2.74
CA LEU A 136 -6.49 1.15 -2.07
C LEU A 136 -7.94 0.65 -2.11
N HIS A 137 -8.90 1.54 -1.88
CA HIS A 137 -10.31 1.19 -1.93
C HIS A 137 -10.72 0.75 -3.34
N SER A 138 -10.29 1.48 -4.36
CA SER A 138 -10.49 1.10 -5.77
C SER A 138 -9.83 -0.25 -6.12
N GLY A 139 -8.62 -0.49 -5.59
CA GLY A 139 -7.92 -1.78 -5.74
C GLY A 139 -8.70 -2.93 -5.11
N MET A 140 -9.18 -2.75 -3.89
CA MET A 140 -10.02 -3.73 -3.19
C MET A 140 -11.29 -4.07 -3.98
N GLU A 141 -12.05 -3.05 -4.42
CA GLU A 141 -13.26 -3.26 -5.21
C GLU A 141 -12.97 -3.99 -6.53
N SER A 142 -11.85 -3.68 -7.17
CA SER A 142 -11.41 -4.38 -8.39
C SER A 142 -11.16 -5.86 -8.10
N MET A 143 -10.47 -6.18 -7.00
CA MET A 143 -10.20 -7.57 -6.60
C MET A 143 -11.47 -8.31 -6.21
N GLU A 144 -12.41 -7.67 -5.51
CA GLU A 144 -13.70 -8.27 -5.18
C GLU A 144 -14.53 -8.59 -6.44
N ARG A 145 -14.55 -7.68 -7.42
CA ARG A 145 -15.20 -7.92 -8.72
C ARG A 145 -14.55 -9.08 -9.48
N ASN A 146 -13.21 -9.13 -9.50
CA ASN A 146 -12.48 -10.21 -10.16
C ASN A 146 -12.72 -11.55 -9.46
N ALA A 147 -12.72 -11.57 -8.12
CA ALA A 147 -13.04 -12.77 -7.33
C ALA A 147 -14.45 -13.29 -7.62
N ALA A 148 -15.44 -12.39 -7.71
CA ALA A 148 -16.80 -12.77 -8.05
C ALA A 148 -16.89 -13.40 -9.45
N LYS A 149 -16.20 -12.84 -10.45
CA LYS A 149 -16.14 -13.39 -11.81
C LYS A 149 -15.45 -14.75 -11.85
N ILE A 150 -14.36 -14.94 -11.11
CA ILE A 150 -13.67 -16.23 -10.98
C ILE A 150 -14.62 -17.27 -10.37
N GLY A 151 -15.37 -16.92 -9.32
CA GLY A 151 -16.31 -17.82 -8.65
C GLY A 151 -17.49 -18.26 -9.54
N ILE A 152 -17.89 -17.45 -10.52
CA ILE A 152 -18.98 -17.77 -11.46
C ILE A 152 -18.50 -18.76 -12.53
N VAL A 153 -17.23 -18.75 -12.90
CA VAL A 153 -16.68 -19.52 -14.03
C VAL A 153 -16.53 -21.01 -13.72
N GLY A 154 -16.54 -21.43 -12.44
CA GLY A 154 -16.58 -22.85 -12.07
C GLY A 154 -16.34 -23.12 -10.59
N GLY A 155 -17.03 -24.15 -10.07
CA GLY A 155 -16.91 -24.59 -8.67
C GLY A 155 -15.50 -24.97 -8.23
N GLU A 156 -14.65 -25.40 -9.15
CA GLU A 156 -13.23 -25.73 -8.91
C GLU A 156 -12.37 -24.49 -8.60
N LEU A 157 -12.89 -23.28 -8.87
CA LEU A 157 -12.20 -21.99 -8.67
C LEU A 157 -12.56 -21.27 -7.37
N ASN A 158 -13.36 -21.87 -6.51
CA ASN A 158 -13.78 -21.24 -5.26
C ASN A 158 -12.60 -20.81 -4.37
N ARG A 159 -11.52 -21.60 -4.33
CA ARG A 159 -10.31 -21.26 -3.59
C ARG A 159 -9.60 -20.06 -4.21
N ALA A 160 -9.44 -20.03 -5.54
CA ALA A 160 -8.83 -18.92 -6.25
C ALA A 160 -9.63 -17.62 -6.07
N ALA A 161 -10.98 -17.70 -6.11
CA ALA A 161 -11.84 -16.57 -5.83
C ALA A 161 -11.68 -16.07 -4.38
N GLN A 162 -11.54 -16.97 -3.40
CA GLN A 162 -11.33 -16.61 -2.00
C GLN A 162 -9.97 -15.93 -1.79
N HIS A 163 -8.90 -16.45 -2.39
CA HIS A 163 -7.57 -15.82 -2.31
C HIS A 163 -7.53 -14.45 -2.99
N THR A 164 -8.19 -14.28 -4.15
CA THR A 164 -8.33 -12.96 -4.78
C THR A 164 -9.08 -11.97 -3.88
N LYS A 165 -10.13 -12.44 -3.20
CA LYS A 165 -10.87 -11.65 -2.22
C LYS A 165 -10.04 -11.29 -0.98
N ASN A 166 -9.21 -12.23 -0.53
CA ASN A 166 -8.27 -12.01 0.57
C ASN A 166 -7.20 -10.98 0.21
N ALA A 167 -6.67 -11.02 -1.02
CA ALA A 167 -5.76 -9.99 -1.51
C ALA A 167 -6.40 -8.59 -1.46
N GLY A 168 -7.66 -8.45 -1.88
CA GLY A 168 -8.40 -7.19 -1.75
C GLY A 168 -8.57 -6.74 -0.28
N ARG A 169 -8.85 -7.68 0.62
CA ARG A 169 -8.95 -7.37 2.06
C ARG A 169 -7.62 -6.94 2.66
N ALA A 170 -6.53 -7.62 2.30
CA ALA A 170 -5.19 -7.29 2.75
C ALA A 170 -4.79 -5.87 2.34
N LEU A 171 -5.14 -5.41 1.13
CA LEU A 171 -4.87 -4.05 0.66
C LEU A 171 -5.39 -2.95 1.61
N ILE A 172 -6.48 -3.20 2.32
CA ILE A 172 -7.10 -2.23 3.24
C ILE A 172 -6.92 -2.62 4.73
N GLY A 173 -6.02 -3.55 5.03
CA GLY A 173 -5.74 -3.99 6.40
C GLY A 173 -6.86 -4.77 7.08
N ARG A 174 -7.78 -5.37 6.31
CA ARG A 174 -8.80 -6.26 6.88
C ARG A 174 -8.26 -7.67 7.05
N ARG A 175 -8.75 -8.39 8.07
CA ARG A 175 -8.41 -9.80 8.27
C ARG A 175 -8.77 -10.64 7.04
N ILE A 176 -7.82 -11.44 6.59
CA ILE A 176 -8.05 -12.48 5.58
C ILE A 176 -8.91 -13.60 6.19
N LYS A 177 -9.67 -14.30 5.35
CA LYS A 177 -10.45 -15.47 5.76
C LYS A 177 -9.79 -16.72 5.22
N GLU A 178 -9.69 -17.74 6.05
CA GLU A 178 -9.24 -19.05 5.57
C GLU A 178 -10.22 -19.56 4.50
N PRO A 179 -9.72 -20.11 3.38
CA PRO A 179 -10.57 -20.78 2.40
C PRO A 179 -11.31 -21.94 3.08
N ALA A 180 -12.59 -22.09 2.80
CA ALA A 180 -13.35 -23.26 3.27
C ALA A 180 -12.70 -24.54 2.72
N GLU A 181 -12.45 -25.52 3.59
CA GLU A 181 -12.08 -26.86 3.14
C GLU A 181 -13.24 -27.46 2.35
N PRO A 182 -12.93 -28.28 1.33
CA PRO A 182 -13.94 -28.89 0.45
C PRO A 182 -14.84 -29.89 1.17
#